data_fd34a8b9edd00db95d4d77d1b776e7bd
#
_entry.id   fd34a8b9edd00db95d4d77d1b776e7bd
#
_cell.length_a   1.000
_cell.length_b   1.000
_cell.length_c   1.000
_cell.angle_alpha   90.00
_cell.angle_beta   90.00
_cell.angle_gamma   90.00
#
_symmetry.space_group_name_H-M   'P 1'
#
loop_
_entity.id
_entity.type
_entity.pdbx_description
1 polymer ?
#
loop_
_entity_poly.entity_id
_entity_poly.type
_entity_poly.pdbx_seq_one_letter_code
_entity_poly.pdbx_strand_id
1 'polypeptide(L)'
;MILGTGIDLLKISRVKKVHDKYGELFEKKILSEDEIKKKTKISLTANKLAKFFATKEAFVKALGSGFTKNISFKDISLKNKLNGKPYIILSDRVQKYLYKKTPRGYKPIINISISDEKDYVVSNVINSFLKK
;
A
#
# COMPACT_ATOMS: atom_id res chain seq x y z
N MET A 1 2.40 -18.62 -10.07
CA MET A 1 3.78 -18.12 -10.24
C MET A 1 3.88 -16.69 -9.73
N ILE A 2 5.05 -16.28 -9.31
CA ILE A 2 5.31 -14.95 -8.76
C ILE A 2 5.62 -13.98 -9.89
N LEU A 3 4.95 -12.82 -9.90
CA LEU A 3 5.24 -11.70 -10.81
C LEU A 3 6.29 -10.75 -10.21
N GLY A 4 6.27 -10.59 -8.91
CA GLY A 4 7.21 -9.71 -8.23
C GLY A 4 6.99 -9.71 -6.73
N THR A 5 8.01 -9.29 -6.03
CA THR A 5 7.99 -9.14 -4.57
C THR A 5 8.47 -7.74 -4.20
N GLY A 6 7.94 -7.21 -3.11
CA GLY A 6 8.35 -5.92 -2.59
C GLY A 6 8.35 -5.95 -1.08
N ILE A 7 9.33 -5.30 -0.50
CA ILE A 7 9.43 -5.12 0.94
C ILE A 7 9.80 -3.69 1.24
N ASP A 8 9.19 -3.14 2.28
CA ASP A 8 9.53 -1.81 2.77
C ASP A 8 9.64 -1.84 4.29
N LEU A 9 10.74 -1.34 4.79
CA LEU A 9 11.00 -1.17 6.22
C LEU A 9 11.04 0.31 6.52
N LEU A 10 10.22 0.76 7.47
CA LEU A 10 10.04 2.17 7.75
C LEU A 10 10.13 2.45 9.25
N LYS A 11 10.96 3.41 9.62
CA LYS A 11 11.06 3.88 10.99
C LYS A 11 9.89 4.82 11.30
N ILE A 12 9.11 4.47 12.33
CA ILE A 12 7.89 5.20 12.68
C ILE A 12 8.18 6.67 13.05
N SER A 13 9.32 6.93 13.71
CA SER A 13 9.72 8.30 14.08
C SER A 13 9.92 9.22 12.87
N ARG A 14 10.32 8.68 11.72
CA ARG A 14 10.46 9.46 10.48
C ARG A 14 9.10 9.92 9.97
N VAL A 15 8.11 9.03 10.01
CA VAL A 15 6.73 9.35 9.64
C VAL A 15 6.15 10.38 10.60
N LYS A 16 6.38 10.21 11.90
CA LYS A 16 5.93 11.16 12.92
C LYS A 16 6.46 12.56 12.65
N LYS A 17 7.75 12.71 12.35
CA LYS A 17 8.37 14.01 12.04
C LYS A 17 7.71 14.69 10.83
N VAL A 18 7.49 13.94 9.77
CA VAL A 18 6.86 14.47 8.55
C VAL A 18 5.41 14.86 8.82
N HIS A 19 4.67 14.02 9.52
CA HIS A 19 3.28 14.28 9.87
C HIS A 19 3.13 15.48 10.82
N ASP A 20 4.01 15.61 11.81
CA ASP A 20 4.02 16.76 12.74
C ASP A 20 4.31 18.06 11.98
N LYS A 21 5.18 18.01 10.96
CA LYS A 21 5.57 19.19 10.18
C LYS A 21 4.52 19.61 9.14
N TYR A 22 3.94 18.66 8.41
CA TYR A 22 3.07 18.91 7.27
C TYR A 22 1.59 18.60 7.51
N GLY A 23 1.26 17.84 8.55
CA GLY A 23 -0.12 17.52 8.93
C GLY A 23 -0.94 16.95 7.79
N GLU A 24 -2.06 17.61 7.49
CA GLU A 24 -3.00 17.15 6.46
C GLU A 24 -2.41 17.12 5.04
N LEU A 25 -1.39 17.94 4.74
CA LEU A 25 -0.73 17.90 3.44
C LEU A 25 -0.05 16.55 3.23
N PHE A 26 0.60 16.02 4.25
CA PHE A 26 1.21 14.70 4.21
C PHE A 26 0.14 13.60 4.08
N GLU A 27 -0.92 13.69 4.88
CA GLU A 27 -2.03 12.74 4.81
C GLU A 27 -2.64 12.70 3.41
N LYS A 28 -2.94 13.85 2.82
CA LYS A 28 -3.50 13.95 1.46
C LYS A 28 -2.56 13.40 0.38
N LYS A 29 -1.26 13.43 0.62
CA LYS A 29 -0.28 12.91 -0.33
C LYS A 29 -0.25 11.38 -0.35
N ILE A 30 -0.35 10.73 0.81
CA ILE A 30 -0.17 9.29 0.95
C ILE A 30 -1.46 8.48 1.06
N LEU A 31 -2.58 9.12 1.38
CA LEU A 31 -3.86 8.44 1.54
C LEU A 31 -4.70 8.55 0.27
N SER A 32 -5.43 7.48 -0.03
CA SER A 32 -6.48 7.50 -1.06
C SER A 32 -7.67 8.33 -0.58
N GLU A 33 -8.55 8.73 -1.48
CA GLU A 33 -9.78 9.45 -1.10
C GLU A 33 -10.63 8.65 -0.12
N ASP A 34 -10.71 7.36 -0.30
CA ASP A 34 -11.46 6.44 0.56
C ASP A 34 -10.87 6.41 1.98
N GLU A 35 -9.54 6.35 2.07
CA GLU A 35 -8.83 6.41 3.35
C GLU A 35 -9.00 7.76 4.04
N ILE A 36 -8.98 8.86 3.29
CA ILE A 36 -9.22 10.20 3.82
C ILE A 36 -10.64 10.33 4.40
N LYS A 37 -11.64 9.80 3.71
CA LYS A 37 -13.04 9.80 4.20
C LYS A 37 -13.19 9.02 5.51
N LYS A 38 -12.47 7.94 5.66
CA LYS A 38 -12.52 7.10 6.86
C LYS A 38 -11.74 7.68 8.04
N LYS A 39 -10.77 8.56 7.81
CA LYS A 39 -9.98 9.16 8.89
C LYS A 39 -10.81 9.96 9.88
N THR A 40 -11.96 10.48 9.48
CA THR A 40 -12.85 11.22 10.37
C THR A 40 -13.40 10.35 11.52
N LYS A 41 -13.38 9.04 11.35
CA LYS A 41 -13.85 8.06 12.34
C LYS A 41 -12.73 7.36 13.09
N ILE A 42 -11.49 7.48 12.58
CA ILE A 42 -10.32 6.78 13.12
C ILE A 42 -9.20 7.79 13.32
N SER A 43 -8.65 7.84 14.52
CA SER A 43 -7.46 8.64 14.78
C SER A 43 -6.27 8.14 13.98
N LEU A 44 -5.62 9.02 13.21
CA LEU A 44 -4.42 8.69 12.45
C LEU A 44 -3.19 8.85 13.34
N THR A 45 -2.61 7.73 13.74
CA THR A 45 -1.34 7.69 14.47
C THR A 45 -0.17 7.56 13.50
N ALA A 46 1.04 7.88 13.95
CA ALA A 46 2.25 7.68 13.15
C ALA A 46 2.42 6.21 12.74
N ASN A 47 2.06 5.27 13.62
CA ASN A 47 2.07 3.83 13.32
C ASN A 47 1.12 3.48 12.16
N LYS A 48 -0.11 3.98 12.20
CA LYS A 48 -1.08 3.75 11.11
C LYS A 48 -0.61 4.35 9.78
N LEU A 49 -0.13 5.60 9.82
CA LEU A 49 0.40 6.26 8.62
C LEU A 49 1.61 5.52 8.06
N ALA A 50 2.48 5.01 8.94
CA ALA A 50 3.63 4.20 8.52
C ALA A 50 3.19 2.90 7.84
N LYS A 51 2.13 2.25 8.31
CA LYS A 51 1.57 1.06 7.67
C LYS A 51 1.02 1.36 6.28
N PHE A 52 0.29 2.46 6.11
CA PHE A 52 -0.19 2.90 4.80
C PHE A 52 0.99 3.17 3.85
N PHE A 53 1.96 3.93 4.31
CA PHE A 53 3.12 4.32 3.51
C PHE A 53 3.95 3.09 3.10
N ALA A 54 4.36 2.27 4.06
CA ALA A 54 5.21 1.10 3.80
C ALA A 54 4.53 0.08 2.88
N THR A 55 3.23 -0.16 3.04
CA THR A 55 2.50 -1.12 2.21
C THR A 55 2.40 -0.64 0.76
N LYS A 56 2.15 0.63 0.55
CA LYS A 56 2.08 1.21 -0.80
C LYS A 56 3.44 1.20 -1.49
N GLU A 57 4.50 1.52 -0.76
CA GLU A 57 5.88 1.39 -1.25
C GLU A 57 6.22 -0.06 -1.60
N ALA A 58 5.91 -1.00 -0.73
CA ALA A 58 6.15 -2.42 -0.99
C ALA A 58 5.39 -2.92 -2.21
N PHE A 59 4.13 -2.46 -2.40
CA PHE A 59 3.34 -2.82 -3.57
C PHE A 59 3.98 -2.32 -4.88
N VAL A 60 4.41 -1.06 -4.95
CA VAL A 60 5.01 -0.54 -6.18
C VAL A 60 6.39 -1.14 -6.47
N LYS A 61 7.13 -1.55 -5.42
CA LYS A 61 8.34 -2.36 -5.59
C LYS A 61 8.00 -3.73 -6.19
N ALA A 62 6.97 -4.40 -5.69
CA ALA A 62 6.51 -5.68 -6.24
C ALA A 62 6.01 -5.55 -7.68
N LEU A 63 5.45 -4.41 -8.03
CA LEU A 63 5.00 -4.09 -9.38
C LEU A 63 6.17 -3.81 -10.32
N GLY A 64 7.32 -3.39 -9.77
CA GLY A 64 8.53 -3.07 -10.52
C GLY A 64 8.52 -1.70 -11.19
N SER A 65 7.50 -0.88 -10.92
CA SER A 65 7.33 0.43 -11.55
C SER A 65 7.89 1.58 -10.73
N GLY A 66 7.89 1.44 -9.39
CA GLY A 66 7.99 2.60 -8.51
C GLY A 66 6.78 3.53 -8.66
N PHE A 67 6.78 4.64 -7.94
CA PHE A 67 5.77 5.69 -8.13
C PHE A 67 6.12 6.52 -9.36
N THR A 68 5.13 6.72 -10.24
CA THR A 68 5.27 7.46 -11.50
C THR A 68 4.07 8.41 -11.68
N LYS A 69 4.00 9.14 -12.80
CA LYS A 69 2.81 9.94 -13.15
C LYS A 69 1.52 9.13 -13.16
N ASN A 70 1.61 7.83 -13.49
CA ASN A 70 0.46 6.96 -13.67
C ASN A 70 0.17 6.06 -12.46
N ILE A 71 1.06 6.06 -11.47
CA ILE A 71 0.92 5.26 -10.25
C ILE A 71 1.34 6.10 -9.07
N SER A 72 0.37 6.48 -8.25
CA SER A 72 0.58 7.31 -7.05
C SER A 72 0.03 6.60 -5.81
N PHE A 73 0.35 7.13 -4.64
CA PHE A 73 -0.20 6.66 -3.37
C PHE A 73 -1.73 6.62 -3.37
N LYS A 74 -2.37 7.57 -4.04
CA LYS A 74 -3.85 7.67 -4.10
C LYS A 74 -4.51 6.56 -4.89
N ASP A 75 -3.78 5.87 -5.74
CA ASP A 75 -4.27 4.74 -6.52
C ASP A 75 -4.42 3.46 -5.71
N ILE A 76 -3.93 3.45 -4.49
CA ILE A 76 -3.83 2.25 -3.64
C ILE A 76 -4.55 2.54 -2.32
N SER A 77 -5.54 1.74 -1.98
CA SER A 77 -6.23 1.82 -0.69
C SER A 77 -5.94 0.57 0.13
N LEU A 78 -5.41 0.76 1.33
CA LEU A 78 -5.15 -0.34 2.28
C LEU A 78 -6.39 -0.55 3.13
N LYS A 79 -6.85 -1.79 3.20
CA LYS A 79 -8.03 -2.20 3.98
C LYS A 79 -7.73 -3.47 4.76
N ASN A 80 -8.59 -3.77 5.72
CA ASN A 80 -8.52 -4.99 6.50
C ASN A 80 -9.83 -5.77 6.37
N LYS A 81 -9.73 -7.08 6.20
CA LYS A 81 -10.87 -7.98 6.29
C LYS A 81 -11.35 -8.08 7.75
N LEU A 82 -12.53 -8.66 7.96
CA LEU A 82 -13.08 -8.84 9.30
C LEU A 82 -12.14 -9.61 10.23
N ASN A 83 -11.37 -10.55 9.70
CA ASN A 83 -10.36 -11.30 10.46
C ASN A 83 -9.04 -10.56 10.66
N GLY A 84 -8.95 -9.30 10.24
CA GLY A 84 -7.76 -8.45 10.38
C GLY A 84 -6.76 -8.58 9.22
N LYS A 85 -6.94 -9.50 8.29
CA LYS A 85 -6.01 -9.68 7.17
C LYS A 85 -5.97 -8.44 6.28
N PRO A 86 -4.79 -7.85 6.03
CA PRO A 86 -4.68 -6.69 5.16
C PRO A 86 -4.88 -7.07 3.68
N TYR A 87 -5.49 -6.18 2.94
CA TYR A 87 -5.59 -6.27 1.48
C TYR A 87 -5.61 -4.87 0.89
N ILE A 88 -5.35 -4.75 -0.41
CA ILE A 88 -5.40 -3.47 -1.09
C ILE A 88 -6.44 -3.48 -2.20
N ILE A 89 -7.01 -2.30 -2.45
CA ILE A 89 -7.86 -2.01 -3.59
C ILE A 89 -7.10 -1.03 -4.47
N LEU A 90 -7.07 -1.31 -5.77
CA LEU A 90 -6.35 -0.52 -6.76
C LEU A 90 -7.32 0.30 -7.60
N SER A 91 -6.89 1.49 -8.03
CA SER A 91 -7.60 2.23 -9.07
C SER A 91 -7.62 1.46 -10.39
N ASP A 92 -8.56 1.79 -11.27
CA ASP A 92 -8.69 1.10 -12.56
C ASP A 92 -7.41 1.15 -13.39
N ARG A 93 -6.71 2.27 -13.40
CA ARG A 93 -5.46 2.41 -14.16
C ARG A 93 -4.35 1.51 -13.65
N VAL A 94 -4.23 1.35 -12.33
CA VAL A 94 -3.22 0.46 -11.73
C VAL A 94 -3.63 -1.01 -11.89
N GLN A 95 -4.92 -1.33 -11.78
CA GLN A 95 -5.41 -2.67 -12.11
C GLN A 95 -5.05 -3.06 -13.55
N LYS A 96 -5.32 -2.17 -14.51
CA LYS A 96 -4.97 -2.42 -15.93
C LYS A 96 -3.48 -2.66 -16.12
N TYR A 97 -2.64 -1.89 -15.43
CA TYR A 97 -1.19 -2.07 -15.46
C TYR A 97 -0.79 -3.46 -14.94
N LEU A 98 -1.36 -3.87 -13.81
CA LEU A 98 -1.08 -5.19 -13.22
C LEU A 98 -1.57 -6.32 -14.13
N TYR A 99 -2.75 -6.19 -14.73
CA TYR A 99 -3.28 -7.18 -15.67
C TYR A 99 -2.42 -7.32 -16.93
N LYS A 100 -1.86 -6.23 -17.44
CA LYS A 100 -0.94 -6.29 -18.59
C LYS A 100 0.32 -7.10 -18.30
N LYS A 101 0.78 -7.12 -17.06
CA LYS A 101 1.91 -7.93 -16.61
C LYS A 101 1.55 -9.38 -16.33
N THR A 102 0.25 -9.68 -16.24
CA THR A 102 -0.24 -11.02 -15.94
C THR A 102 -0.42 -11.81 -17.26
N PRO A 103 0.07 -13.05 -17.33
CA PRO A 103 -0.08 -13.84 -18.55
C PRO A 103 -1.55 -14.04 -18.94
N ARG A 104 -1.79 -14.17 -20.25
CA ARG A 104 -3.14 -14.41 -20.77
C ARG A 104 -3.71 -15.70 -20.18
N GLY A 105 -4.98 -15.67 -19.74
CA GLY A 105 -5.65 -16.81 -19.10
C GLY A 105 -5.41 -16.91 -17.59
N TYR A 106 -4.69 -15.94 -17.03
CA TYR A 106 -4.41 -15.87 -15.59
C TYR A 106 -4.99 -14.61 -14.98
N LYS A 107 -5.17 -14.61 -13.67
CA LYS A 107 -5.58 -13.44 -12.90
C LYS A 107 -4.51 -13.10 -11.86
N PRO A 108 -4.24 -11.82 -11.61
CA PRO A 108 -3.28 -11.43 -10.60
C PRO A 108 -3.84 -11.67 -9.18
N ILE A 109 -2.93 -11.96 -8.28
CA ILE A 109 -3.21 -12.10 -6.85
C ILE A 109 -2.16 -11.29 -6.10
N ILE A 110 -2.62 -10.49 -5.14
CA ILE A 110 -1.77 -9.67 -4.29
C ILE A 110 -1.87 -10.21 -2.87
N ASN A 111 -0.75 -10.63 -2.32
CA ASN A 111 -0.65 -11.05 -0.92
C ASN A 111 0.18 -10.05 -0.14
N ILE A 112 -0.30 -9.67 1.04
CA ILE A 112 0.31 -8.66 1.89
C ILE A 112 0.49 -9.20 3.28
N SER A 113 1.66 -8.94 3.86
CA SER A 113 1.94 -9.14 5.28
C SER A 113 2.52 -7.86 5.85
N ILE A 114 2.02 -7.45 7.00
CA ILE A 114 2.49 -6.26 7.71
C ILE A 114 2.86 -6.69 9.12
N SER A 115 4.05 -6.28 9.55
CA SER A 115 4.50 -6.47 10.92
C SER A 115 5.02 -5.16 11.48
N ASP A 116 4.74 -4.90 12.73
CA ASP A 116 5.20 -3.70 13.40
C ASP A 116 5.63 -4.00 14.83
N GLU A 117 6.54 -3.19 15.29
CA GLU A 117 6.91 -3.11 16.69
C GLU A 117 6.98 -1.63 17.08
N LYS A 118 7.51 -1.31 18.25
CA LYS A 118 7.55 0.06 18.79
C LYS A 118 8.15 1.08 17.80
N ASP A 119 9.24 0.73 17.12
CA ASP A 119 10.04 1.69 16.34
C ASP A 119 9.91 1.52 14.82
N TYR A 120 9.47 0.37 14.34
CA TYR A 120 9.48 0.03 12.91
C TYR A 120 8.20 -0.63 12.45
N VAL A 121 7.88 -0.38 11.18
CA VAL A 121 6.87 -1.11 10.41
C VAL A 121 7.59 -1.75 9.22
N VAL A 122 7.28 -3.01 8.95
CA VAL A 122 7.69 -3.69 7.73
C VAL A 122 6.45 -4.18 7.00
N SER A 123 6.42 -3.98 5.69
CA SER A 123 5.37 -4.52 4.83
C SER A 123 6.02 -5.34 3.72
N ASN A 124 5.44 -6.51 3.45
CA ASN A 124 5.88 -7.39 2.37
C ASN A 124 4.70 -7.64 1.43
N VAL A 125 4.92 -7.45 0.14
CA VAL A 125 3.91 -7.66 -0.90
C VAL A 125 4.44 -8.67 -1.91
N ILE A 126 3.62 -9.66 -2.20
CA ILE A 126 3.90 -10.65 -3.24
C ILE A 126 2.80 -10.59 -4.27
N ASN A 127 3.17 -10.19 -5.49
CA ASN A 127 2.29 -10.24 -6.63
C ASN A 127 2.50 -11.57 -7.36
N SER A 128 1.45 -12.33 -7.49
CA SER A 128 1.45 -13.62 -8.17
C SER A 128 0.28 -13.73 -9.12
N PHE A 129 0.16 -14.84 -9.80
CA PHE A 129 -1.00 -15.09 -10.67
C PHE A 129 -1.43 -16.55 -10.61
N LEU A 130 -2.73 -16.75 -10.75
CA LEU A 130 -3.36 -18.06 -10.85
C LEU A 130 -4.13 -18.18 -12.16
N LYS A 131 -4.25 -19.41 -12.63
CA LYS A 131 -5.08 -19.72 -13.81
C LYS A 131 -6.52 -19.33 -13.51
N LYS A 132 -7.18 -18.71 -14.46
CA LYS A 132 -8.60 -18.39 -14.39
C LYS A 132 -9.45 -19.64 -14.35
#